data_523e0920ebc882b8486649fe5fbc7d5d
#
_entry.id   523e0920ebc882b8486649fe5fbc7d5d
#
_cell.length_a   1.000
_cell.length_b   1.000
_cell.length_c   1.000
_cell.angle_alpha   90.00
_cell.angle_beta   90.00
_cell.angle_gamma   90.00
#
_symmetry.space_group_name_H-M   'P 1'
#
loop_
_entity.id
_entity.type
_entity.pdbx_description
1 polymer ?
#
loop_
_entity_poly.entity_id
_entity_poly.type
_entity_poly.pdbx_seq_one_letter_code
_entity_poly.pdbx_strand_id
1 'polypeptide(L)'
;MGRRGYLEPEEDSKNKKNGNGNGNGNGNGNGNGGNGGNGGGGMGESFINLPLNVEIPKNQTEFDLGLMFRESLEENSGMLFVFEDVSKKHFHMKNTVIPLDIAFINEYGIIESIEELSPLKVLPISSPTEVLYALEVNRGWFKKNNVNIGDKVLNINPN
;
A
#
# COMPACT_ATOMS: atom_id res chain seq x y z
N MET A 1 17.93 -10.34 -3.11
CA MET A 1 17.17 -10.53 -2.63
C MET A 1 16.18 -9.70 -2.48
N GLY A 2 15.69 -9.44 -2.92
CA GLY A 2 14.77 -8.68 -2.92
C GLY A 2 14.09 -8.43 -1.78
N ARG A 3 14.46 -7.79 -0.96
CA ARG A 3 13.81 -7.59 0.03
C ARG A 3 12.91 -6.57 -0.21
N ARG A 4 11.85 -6.49 0.25
CA ARG A 4 10.96 -5.50 0.13
C ARG A 4 11.37 -4.27 0.78
N GLY A 5 12.44 -4.07 1.17
CA GLY A 5 12.89 -2.87 1.74
C GLY A 5 12.58 -2.96 3.17
N TYR A 6 12.46 -1.99 3.96
CA TYR A 6 12.16 -2.18 5.30
C TYR A 6 11.33 -1.07 5.82
N LEU A 7 10.58 -1.36 6.80
CA LEU A 7 9.72 -0.45 7.31
C LEU A 7 10.29 0.17 8.48
N GLU A 8 10.10 1.26 8.80
CA GLU A 8 10.60 1.88 9.86
C GLU A 8 9.78 2.16 10.97
N PRO A 9 10.06 1.97 12.02
CA PRO A 9 9.36 2.21 13.19
C PRO A 9 8.84 3.58 13.28
N GLU A 10 9.51 4.44 12.73
CA GLU A 10 9.05 5.73 12.76
C GLU A 10 7.72 5.83 12.24
N GLU A 11 7.43 5.12 11.28
CA GLU A 11 6.19 5.19 10.69
C GLU A 11 5.19 4.86 11.73
N ASP A 12 5.41 3.87 12.45
CA ASP A 12 4.51 3.46 13.47
C ASP A 12 4.33 4.55 14.48
N SER A 13 5.35 5.18 14.79
CA SER A 13 5.23 6.17 15.79
C SER A 13 4.35 7.24 15.29
N LYS A 14 4.47 7.54 14.09
CA LYS A 14 3.70 8.59 13.58
C LYS A 14 2.30 8.18 13.67
N ASN A 15 2.03 7.01 13.33
CA ASN A 15 0.72 6.54 13.35
C ASN A 15 0.18 6.71 14.71
N LYS A 16 0.90 6.36 15.65
CA LYS A 16 0.42 6.43 16.94
C LYS A 16 0.00 7.83 17.24
N LYS A 17 0.78 8.70 16.95
CA LYS A 17 0.47 10.03 17.26
C LYS A 17 -0.81 10.35 16.71
N ASN A 18 -0.96 10.05 15.57
CA ASN A 18 -2.13 10.36 14.95
C ASN A 18 -3.22 9.71 15.53
N GLY A 19 -3.09 8.57 15.81
CA GLY A 19 -4.11 7.83 16.29
C GLY A 19 -4.84 8.61 17.25
N ASN A 20 -4.20 9.12 17.98
CA ASN A 20 -4.80 9.75 18.97
C ASN A 20 -5.44 10.94 18.63
N GLY A 21 -4.95 11.52 18.00
CA GLY A 21 -5.44 12.72 17.72
C GLY A 21 -6.78 12.65 17.26
N ASN A 22 -7.04 12.07 16.78
CA ASN A 22 -8.14 12.16 16.29
C ASN A 22 -9.18 11.59 16.46
N GLY A 23 -9.06 11.20 16.98
CA GLY A 23 -10.05 10.57 17.17
C GLY A 23 -11.24 11.23 16.94
N ASN A 24 -11.28 11.99 17.05
CA ASN A 24 -12.34 12.59 16.98
C ASN A 24 -12.90 12.76 15.85
N GLY A 25 -12.55 12.58 15.38
CA GLY A 25 -12.99 12.78 14.23
C GLY A 25 -14.30 12.83 13.99
N ASN A 26 -14.77 12.96 14.34
CA ASN A 26 -15.82 13.16 14.11
C ASN A 26 -16.43 12.86 13.15
N GLY A 27 -16.27 12.53 12.98
CA GLY A 27 -16.81 12.16 12.08
C GLY A 27 -17.84 12.40 11.31
N ASN A 28 -18.24 12.81 11.31
CA ASN A 28 -19.13 13.13 10.60
C ASN A 28 -19.20 12.68 9.45
N GLY A 29 -18.74 12.23 9.24
CA GLY A 29 -18.73 11.79 8.14
C GLY A 29 -19.62 11.48 7.25
N ASN A 30 -19.96 11.70 6.98
CA ASN A 30 -20.72 11.55 6.05
C ASN A 30 -20.30 10.72 5.19
N GLY A 31 -19.77 10.23 5.41
CA GLY A 31 -19.41 9.44 4.61
C GLY A 31 -19.45 8.81 3.59
N ASN A 32 -19.37 8.79 3.19
CA ASN A 32 -19.33 8.28 2.13
C ASN A 32 -18.39 7.56 1.99
N GLY A 33 -18.01 7.30 2.43
CA GLY A 33 -17.21 6.60 2.18
C GLY A 33 -16.33 5.92 2.06
N GLY A 34 -16.35 5.71 1.96
CA GLY A 34 -15.46 5.06 1.63
C GLY A 34 -14.42 4.69 2.01
N ASN A 35 -13.97 4.78 2.29
CA ASN A 35 -12.94 4.47 2.39
C ASN A 35 -12.35 4.03 3.19
N GLY A 36 -12.50 3.98 3.39
CA GLY A 36 -11.87 3.59 3.89
C GLY A 36 -11.04 3.27 4.64
N GLY A 37 -11.00 3.04 4.88
CA GLY A 37 -10.12 2.65 5.46
C GLY A 37 -9.22 2.66 6.00
N ASN A 38 -8.90 2.77 5.99
CA ASN A 38 -7.93 2.70 6.34
C ASN A 38 -7.41 2.76 7.29
N GLY A 39 -7.66 2.69 7.51
CA GLY A 39 -7.17 2.72 8.33
C GLY A 39 -6.07 3.01 8.80
N GLY A 40 -5.59 2.69 8.87
CA GLY A 40 -4.48 2.84 9.27
C GLY A 40 -3.93 3.90 9.44
N GLY A 41 -3.81 4.28 9.06
CA GLY A 41 -3.12 5.21 9.19
C GLY A 41 -2.74 6.11 9.32
N GLY A 42 -2.51 6.19 8.96
CA GLY A 42 -2.08 7.16 8.96
C GLY A 42 -1.80 8.37 9.13
N MET A 43 -1.09 8.70 9.39
CA MET A 43 -0.69 9.82 9.57
C MET A 43 -0.69 10.66 8.48
N GLY A 44 -0.49 10.73 7.65
CA GLY A 44 -0.46 11.60 6.62
C GLY A 44 -0.92 11.03 5.35
N GLU A 45 -1.24 9.82 5.29
CA GLU A 45 -1.62 9.19 4.05
C GLU A 45 -3.03 8.67 4.10
N SER A 46 -3.77 8.88 3.10
CA SER A 46 -5.10 8.29 3.00
C SER A 46 -5.42 8.11 1.53
N PHE A 47 -6.24 7.13 1.23
CA PHE A 47 -6.59 6.86 -0.15
C PHE A 47 -7.68 7.81 -0.60
N ILE A 48 -7.60 8.23 -1.84
CA ILE A 48 -8.57 9.13 -2.40
C ILE A 48 -9.62 8.35 -3.13
N ASN A 49 -10.81 8.32 -2.57
CA ASN A 49 -11.93 7.65 -3.21
C ASN A 49 -11.72 6.20 -3.68
N LEU A 50 -10.97 5.44 -2.97
CA LEU A 50 -10.81 4.06 -3.32
C LEU A 50 -11.52 3.17 -2.31
N PRO A 51 -12.36 2.26 -2.79
CA PRO A 51 -13.07 1.36 -1.89
C PRO A 51 -12.15 0.22 -1.51
N LEU A 52 -11.13 0.49 -0.78
CA LEU A 52 -10.09 -0.48 -0.52
C LEU A 52 -9.72 -0.50 0.97
N ASN A 53 -9.75 -1.69 1.54
CA ASN A 53 -9.32 -1.88 2.91
C ASN A 53 -7.85 -2.23 2.86
N VAL A 54 -7.03 -1.48 3.53
CA VAL A 54 -5.60 -1.64 3.38
C VAL A 54 -4.93 -2.02 4.68
N GLU A 55 -4.06 -3.02 4.61
CA GLU A 55 -3.20 -3.37 5.72
C GLU A 55 -1.90 -2.64 5.50
N ILE A 56 -1.31 -2.12 6.54
CA ILE A 56 0.00 -1.50 6.46
C ILE A 56 0.89 -2.26 7.44
N PRO A 57 1.95 -2.89 6.96
CA PRO A 57 2.85 -3.63 7.85
C PRO A 57 3.36 -2.74 8.95
N LYS A 58 3.35 -3.22 10.17
CA LYS A 58 3.73 -2.44 11.33
C LYS A 58 5.13 -2.62 11.81
N ASN A 59 5.82 -3.59 11.31
CA ASN A 59 7.20 -3.82 11.72
C ASN A 59 7.92 -4.53 10.59
N GLN A 60 9.20 -4.73 10.76
CA GLN A 60 10.01 -5.33 9.72
C GLN A 60 9.54 -6.74 9.36
N THR A 61 9.17 -7.51 10.35
CA THR A 61 8.73 -8.86 10.10
C THR A 61 7.48 -8.88 9.22
N GLU A 62 6.50 -8.04 9.53
CA GLU A 62 5.29 -7.98 8.73
C GLU A 62 5.59 -7.44 7.34
N PHE A 63 6.51 -6.49 7.26
CA PHE A 63 6.86 -5.91 5.98
C PHE A 63 7.49 -6.97 5.09
N ASP A 64 8.42 -7.74 5.64
CA ASP A 64 9.08 -8.77 4.86
C ASP A 64 8.13 -9.91 4.50
N LEU A 65 7.18 -10.20 5.37
CA LEU A 65 6.24 -11.26 5.11
C LEU A 65 5.29 -10.87 3.98
N GLY A 66 4.84 -9.63 3.97
CA GLY A 66 3.88 -9.20 2.96
C GLY A 66 2.70 -10.13 2.92
N LEU A 67 2.36 -10.61 1.75
CA LEU A 67 1.23 -11.51 1.57
C LEU A 67 1.67 -12.98 1.41
N MET A 68 2.89 -13.28 1.79
CA MET A 68 3.37 -14.66 1.69
C MET A 68 2.53 -15.57 2.56
N PHE A 69 2.36 -16.78 2.12
CA PHE A 69 1.66 -17.84 2.83
C PHE A 69 0.16 -17.64 3.01
N ARG A 70 -0.43 -16.62 2.39
CA ARG A 70 -1.87 -16.48 2.45
C ARG A 70 -2.48 -17.17 1.25
N GLU A 71 -3.65 -17.74 1.44
CA GLU A 71 -4.30 -18.45 0.36
C GLU A 71 -5.16 -17.55 -0.50
N SER A 72 -5.63 -16.48 0.06
CA SER A 72 -6.48 -15.54 -0.69
C SER A 72 -6.44 -14.17 -0.07
N LEU A 73 -6.98 -13.21 -0.77
CA LEU A 73 -7.07 -11.85 -0.32
C LEU A 73 -8.48 -11.38 -0.69
N GLU A 74 -9.19 -10.80 0.26
CA GLU A 74 -10.54 -10.34 -0.01
C GLU A 74 -10.53 -9.40 -1.17
N GLU A 75 -11.59 -9.41 -1.94
CA GLU A 75 -11.64 -8.66 -3.18
C GLU A 75 -11.23 -7.20 -3.05
N ASN A 76 -11.70 -6.52 -2.06
CA ASN A 76 -11.40 -5.10 -1.91
C ASN A 76 -10.40 -4.86 -0.79
N SER A 77 -9.42 -5.74 -0.68
CA SER A 77 -8.37 -5.58 0.29
C SER A 77 -7.02 -5.48 -0.40
N GLY A 78 -6.08 -4.86 0.25
CA GLY A 78 -4.74 -4.72 -0.28
C GLY A 78 -3.74 -4.49 0.83
N MET A 79 -2.48 -4.39 0.45
CA MET A 79 -1.43 -4.11 1.41
C MET A 79 -0.59 -2.95 0.88
N LEU A 80 -0.43 -1.91 1.69
CA LEU A 80 0.35 -0.75 1.32
C LEU A 80 1.69 -0.81 2.03
N PHE A 81 2.76 -0.81 1.27
CA PHE A 81 4.11 -0.81 1.81
C PHE A 81 4.61 0.63 1.80
N VAL A 82 4.95 1.13 2.96
CA VAL A 82 5.43 2.50 3.12
C VAL A 82 6.94 2.41 3.37
N PHE A 83 7.73 2.92 2.45
CA PHE A 83 9.18 2.81 2.56
C PHE A 83 9.75 4.05 3.21
N GLU A 84 10.98 3.94 3.71
CA GLU A 84 11.60 5.06 4.36
C GLU A 84 12.14 6.08 3.39
N ASP A 85 12.53 5.67 2.22
CA ASP A 85 13.15 6.59 1.28
C ASP A 85 12.61 6.42 -0.11
N VAL A 86 12.80 7.40 -0.93
CA VAL A 86 12.39 7.37 -2.32
C VAL A 86 13.51 6.70 -3.08
N SER A 87 13.25 5.54 -3.64
CA SER A 87 14.24 4.78 -4.39
C SER A 87 13.53 3.74 -5.23
N LYS A 88 14.26 3.01 -6.04
CA LYS A 88 13.66 1.94 -6.80
C LYS A 88 13.40 0.78 -5.89
N LYS A 89 12.22 0.18 -6.00
CA LYS A 89 11.81 -0.89 -5.12
C LYS A 89 11.75 -2.20 -5.88
N HIS A 90 11.97 -3.30 -5.18
CA HIS A 90 12.00 -4.60 -5.81
C HIS A 90 11.11 -5.56 -5.03
N PHE A 91 10.25 -6.25 -5.72
CA PHE A 91 9.34 -7.19 -5.09
C PHE A 91 9.44 -8.56 -5.75
N HIS A 92 9.28 -9.62 -4.99
CA HIS A 92 9.24 -10.95 -5.52
C HIS A 92 7.99 -11.65 -5.01
N MET A 93 7.68 -12.79 -5.58
CA MET A 93 6.49 -13.55 -5.21
C MET A 93 6.82 -14.88 -4.56
N LYS A 94 7.99 -14.98 -3.95
CA LYS A 94 8.35 -16.20 -3.29
C LYS A 94 7.33 -16.49 -2.21
N ASN A 95 6.84 -17.69 -2.16
CA ASN A 95 5.85 -18.14 -1.18
C ASN A 95 4.54 -17.36 -1.21
N THR A 96 4.25 -16.69 -2.30
CA THR A 96 3.00 -15.95 -2.44
C THR A 96 2.21 -16.61 -3.57
N VAL A 97 1.09 -17.22 -3.22
CA VAL A 97 0.29 -17.96 -4.19
C VAL A 97 -0.86 -17.16 -4.78
N ILE A 98 -1.11 -15.97 -4.28
CA ILE A 98 -2.20 -15.15 -4.76
C ILE A 98 -1.76 -14.33 -5.96
N PRO A 99 -2.45 -14.39 -7.07
CA PRO A 99 -2.10 -13.52 -8.21
C PRO A 99 -2.39 -12.09 -7.82
N LEU A 100 -1.44 -11.20 -7.98
CA LEU A 100 -1.57 -9.84 -7.52
C LEU A 100 -1.20 -8.84 -8.62
N ASP A 101 -1.63 -7.61 -8.43
CA ASP A 101 -1.10 -6.49 -9.19
C ASP A 101 -0.47 -5.55 -8.17
N ILE A 102 0.57 -4.85 -8.56
CA ILE A 102 1.25 -3.92 -7.69
C ILE A 102 1.31 -2.55 -8.36
N ALA A 103 0.98 -1.52 -7.62
CA ALA A 103 1.12 -0.16 -8.10
C ALA A 103 2.28 0.45 -7.35
N PHE A 104 3.24 1.01 -8.08
CA PHE A 104 4.33 1.74 -7.47
C PHE A 104 3.95 3.21 -7.46
N ILE A 105 4.06 3.84 -6.30
CA ILE A 105 3.50 5.17 -6.07
C ILE A 105 4.60 6.10 -5.58
N ASN A 106 4.66 7.27 -6.13
CA ASN A 106 5.72 8.20 -5.78
C ASN A 106 5.39 8.98 -4.52
N GLU A 107 6.31 9.81 -4.09
CA GLU A 107 6.14 10.54 -2.84
C GLU A 107 5.00 11.54 -2.87
N TYR A 108 4.44 11.80 -4.03
CA TYR A 108 3.32 12.71 -4.13
C TYR A 108 1.98 11.95 -4.17
N GLY A 109 2.04 10.65 -4.04
CA GLY A 109 0.83 9.82 -4.04
C GLY A 109 0.32 9.45 -5.43
N ILE A 110 1.17 9.60 -6.45
CA ILE A 110 0.78 9.34 -7.82
C ILE A 110 1.34 8.02 -8.29
N ILE A 111 0.53 7.24 -8.98
CA ILE A 111 0.95 5.94 -9.48
C ILE A 111 1.90 6.12 -10.65
N GLU A 112 3.10 5.56 -10.51
CA GLU A 112 4.10 5.62 -11.55
C GLU A 112 4.02 4.41 -12.48
N SER A 113 3.65 3.27 -11.96
CA SER A 113 3.51 2.08 -12.78
C SER A 113 2.64 1.05 -12.09
N ILE A 114 2.08 0.15 -12.87
CA ILE A 114 1.29 -0.97 -12.37
C ILE A 114 1.83 -2.21 -13.04
N GLU A 115 2.21 -3.22 -12.26
CA GLU A 115 2.80 -4.44 -12.78
C GLU A 115 2.06 -5.65 -12.25
N GLU A 116 2.13 -6.74 -12.98
CA GLU A 116 1.52 -7.98 -12.55
C GLU A 116 2.52 -8.77 -11.74
N LEU A 117 2.07 -9.38 -10.67
CA LEU A 117 2.92 -10.23 -9.86
C LEU A 117 2.39 -11.66 -9.95
N SER A 118 3.13 -12.51 -10.64
CA SER A 118 2.69 -13.88 -10.86
C SER A 118 3.03 -14.76 -9.65
N PRO A 119 2.12 -15.64 -9.27
CA PRO A 119 2.33 -16.46 -8.10
C PRO A 119 3.65 -17.23 -8.13
N LEU A 120 4.30 -17.28 -7.02
CA LEU A 120 5.51 -18.06 -6.80
C LEU A 120 6.72 -17.67 -7.65
N LYS A 121 6.63 -16.58 -8.38
CA LYS A 121 7.74 -16.17 -9.20
C LYS A 121 8.81 -15.55 -8.32
N VAL A 122 10.03 -16.01 -8.47
CA VAL A 122 11.12 -15.50 -7.64
C VAL A 122 11.89 -14.35 -8.23
N LEU A 123 11.81 -14.16 -9.54
CA LEU A 123 12.51 -13.04 -10.14
C LEU A 123 11.84 -11.75 -9.71
N PRO A 124 12.60 -10.78 -9.28
CA PRO A 124 11.99 -9.54 -8.78
C PRO A 124 11.33 -8.72 -9.87
N ILE A 125 10.29 -8.03 -9.48
CA ILE A 125 9.66 -7.02 -10.30
C ILE A 125 10.10 -5.71 -9.68
N SER A 126 10.64 -4.83 -10.48
CA SER A 126 11.19 -3.59 -9.97
C SER A 126 10.39 -2.40 -10.43
N SER A 127 10.34 -1.37 -9.61
CA SER A 127 9.68 -0.15 -10.05
C SER A 127 10.56 0.49 -11.12
N PRO A 128 9.97 1.03 -12.16
CA PRO A 128 10.76 1.67 -13.22
C PRO A 128 11.39 2.97 -12.75
N THR A 129 10.79 3.60 -11.78
CA THR A 129 11.28 4.87 -11.27
C THR A 129 11.41 4.77 -9.77
N GLU A 130 11.90 5.83 -9.16
CA GLU A 130 12.04 5.87 -7.72
C GLU A 130 10.69 6.20 -7.12
N VAL A 131 10.27 5.44 -6.13
CA VAL A 131 8.97 5.60 -5.54
C VAL A 131 9.06 5.47 -4.02
N LEU A 132 8.00 5.80 -3.34
CA LEU A 132 7.96 5.75 -1.89
C LEU A 132 6.98 4.73 -1.37
N TYR A 133 6.01 4.34 -2.15
CA TYR A 133 4.99 3.38 -1.72
C TYR A 133 4.76 2.30 -2.76
N ALA A 134 4.26 1.17 -2.31
CA ALA A 134 3.81 0.12 -3.21
C ALA A 134 2.51 -0.43 -2.69
N LEU A 135 1.53 -0.61 -3.55
CA LEU A 135 0.23 -1.11 -3.16
C LEU A 135 -0.07 -2.40 -3.90
N GLU A 136 -0.23 -3.49 -3.15
CA GLU A 136 -0.55 -4.80 -3.73
C GLU A 136 -2.03 -5.07 -3.56
N VAL A 137 -2.68 -5.52 -4.61
CA VAL A 137 -4.10 -5.85 -4.62
C VAL A 137 -4.29 -7.11 -5.43
N ASN A 138 -5.48 -7.66 -5.41
CA ASN A 138 -5.79 -8.81 -6.25
C ASN A 138 -5.60 -8.46 -7.72
N ARG A 139 -5.18 -9.43 -8.50
CA ARG A 139 -5.01 -9.26 -9.93
C ARG A 139 -6.28 -8.69 -10.53
N GLY A 140 -6.16 -7.64 -11.28
CA GLY A 140 -7.30 -7.06 -11.96
C GLY A 140 -8.04 -5.98 -11.18
N TRP A 141 -7.70 -5.79 -9.93
CA TRP A 141 -8.45 -4.85 -9.11
C TRP A 141 -8.33 -3.40 -9.63
N PHE A 142 -7.14 -3.01 -10.06
CA PHE A 142 -6.95 -1.65 -10.53
C PHE A 142 -7.81 -1.40 -11.77
N LYS A 143 -7.79 -2.35 -12.71
CA LYS A 143 -8.54 -2.18 -13.91
C LYS A 143 -10.03 -2.15 -13.61
N LYS A 144 -10.48 -3.02 -12.74
CA LYS A 144 -11.89 -3.10 -12.42
C LYS A 144 -12.37 -1.81 -11.77
N ASN A 145 -11.53 -1.15 -11.04
CA ASN A 145 -11.91 0.07 -10.34
C ASN A 145 -11.43 1.33 -11.05
N ASN A 146 -11.01 1.17 -12.30
CA ASN A 146 -10.61 2.30 -13.13
C ASN A 146 -9.49 3.12 -12.49
N VAL A 147 -8.51 2.45 -11.93
CA VAL A 147 -7.36 3.10 -11.34
C VAL A 147 -6.20 2.93 -12.29
N ASN A 148 -5.60 4.03 -12.70
CA ASN A 148 -4.60 4.02 -13.77
C ASN A 148 -3.30 4.70 -13.40
N ILE A 149 -2.27 4.45 -14.18
CA ILE A 149 -1.00 5.12 -14.02
C ILE A 149 -1.27 6.60 -14.17
N GLY A 150 -0.68 7.39 -13.33
CA GLY A 150 -0.87 8.84 -13.33
C GLY A 150 -1.93 9.32 -12.37
N ASP A 151 -2.73 8.40 -11.83
CA ASP A 151 -3.75 8.80 -10.88
C ASP A 151 -3.14 9.10 -9.53
N LYS A 152 -3.68 10.08 -8.85
CA LYS A 152 -3.24 10.37 -7.51
C LYS A 152 -4.15 9.59 -6.59
N VAL A 153 -3.59 8.64 -5.87
CA VAL A 153 -4.38 7.73 -5.05
C VAL A 153 -4.16 7.92 -3.56
N LEU A 154 -3.12 8.62 -3.18
CA LEU A 154 -2.86 8.89 -1.78
C LEU A 154 -2.81 10.38 -1.55
N ASN A 155 -3.41 10.81 -0.45
CA ASN A 155 -3.29 12.20 -0.03
C ASN A 155 -2.15 12.21 0.95
N ILE A 156 -1.18 13.04 0.73
CA ILE A 156 -0.02 13.13 1.61
C ILE A 156 -0.11 14.42 2.37
N ASN A 157 -0.14 14.32 3.70
CA ASN A 157 -0.19 15.50 4.51
C ASN A 157 1.21 15.93 4.73
N PRO A 158 1.53 17.03 4.28
CA PRO A 158 2.87 17.49 4.50
C PRO A 158 3.16 17.70 5.92
N ASN A 159 2.73 17.84 6.67
CA ASN A 159 3.11 18.03 7.92
C ASN A 159 3.23 17.99 8.61
#